data_02f28eb9ad34c98ba21d2ae91881c79b
#
_entry.id   02f28eb9ad34c98ba21d2ae91881c79b
#
_cell.length_a   1.000
_cell.length_b   1.000
_cell.length_c   1.000
_cell.angle_alpha   90.00
_cell.angle_beta   90.00
_cell.angle_gamma   90.00
#
_symmetry.space_group_name_H-M   'P 1'
#
loop_
_entity.id
_entity.type
_entity.pdbx_description
1 polymer ?
#
loop_
_entity_poly.entity_id
_entity_poly.type
_entity_poly.pdbx_seq_one_letter_code
_entity_poly.pdbx_strand_id
1 'polypeptide(L)'
;MTRNILRISLVTIFVATLHMSLAPAVWGQDQDDRGCSTARAAGQWGYLYTGTILLPTGAVPVAAVGRFTADKEGNISGTQTRTIAPGEASHEVIRGTATVNSDCTASGTISVYSLSGTLLRTAVLAGVFVNNQREVRYLFESLVLPNGTSIRVVITVDAKRVFTND
;
A
#
# COMPACT_ATOMS: atom_id res chain seq x y z
N MET A 1 89.21 34.54 36.16
CA MET A 1 88.08 35.38 35.68
C MET A 1 87.39 34.63 34.54
N THR A 2 86.38 33.85 34.83
CA THR A 2 85.71 33.01 33.88
C THR A 2 84.24 33.17 34.06
N ARG A 3 83.62 33.79 33.08
CA ARG A 3 82.13 34.04 33.04
C ARG A 3 81.45 32.80 32.52
N ASN A 4 80.74 32.17 33.39
CA ASN A 4 79.82 31.10 33.01
C ASN A 4 78.55 31.66 32.39
N ILE A 5 78.39 31.39 31.12
CA ILE A 5 77.17 31.73 30.37
C ILE A 5 76.23 30.54 30.52
N LEU A 6 75.18 30.74 31.31
CA LEU A 6 74.08 29.78 31.47
C LEU A 6 73.27 29.78 30.21
N ARG A 7 73.30 28.69 29.47
CA ARG A 7 72.40 28.46 28.30
C ARG A 7 71.09 27.90 28.81
N ILE A 8 70.08 28.73 28.85
CA ILE A 8 68.74 28.28 29.09
C ILE A 8 68.20 27.73 27.76
N SER A 9 68.12 26.43 27.65
CA SER A 9 67.45 25.76 26.54
C SER A 9 65.95 25.86 26.78
N LEU A 10 65.31 26.66 26.01
CA LEU A 10 63.84 26.76 25.95
C LEU A 10 63.31 25.52 25.21
N VAL A 11 62.89 24.52 25.98
CA VAL A 11 62.15 23.37 25.42
C VAL A 11 60.72 23.79 25.15
N THR A 12 60.47 24.16 23.93
CA THR A 12 59.08 24.43 23.49
C THR A 12 58.36 23.10 23.36
N ILE A 13 57.58 22.76 24.39
CA ILE A 13 56.70 21.62 24.33
C ILE A 13 55.52 21.99 23.41
N PHE A 14 55.55 21.50 22.20
CA PHE A 14 54.45 21.57 21.26
C PHE A 14 53.39 20.53 21.75
N VAL A 15 52.48 20.96 22.57
CA VAL A 15 51.32 20.16 22.90
C VAL A 15 50.37 20.20 21.68
N ALA A 16 50.57 19.26 20.77
CA ALA A 16 49.61 19.00 19.72
C ALA A 16 48.35 18.42 20.39
N THR A 17 47.40 19.28 20.71
CA THR A 17 46.05 18.86 21.10
C THR A 17 45.38 18.26 19.89
N LEU A 18 45.46 16.94 19.79
CA LEU A 18 44.70 16.16 18.84
C LEU A 18 43.22 16.28 19.23
N HIS A 19 42.53 17.26 18.66
CA HIS A 19 41.11 17.35 18.75
C HIS A 19 40.53 16.24 17.91
N MET A 20 40.39 15.03 18.51
CA MET A 20 39.48 14.04 18.01
C MET A 20 38.06 14.64 18.11
N SER A 21 37.64 15.28 17.02
CA SER A 21 36.23 15.55 16.78
C SER A 21 35.53 14.21 16.74
N LEU A 22 35.02 13.77 17.89
CA LEU A 22 33.93 12.81 17.96
C LEU A 22 32.75 13.46 17.25
N ALA A 23 32.71 13.37 15.91
CA ALA A 23 31.50 13.55 15.20
C ALA A 23 30.51 12.57 15.83
N PRO A 24 29.40 13.02 16.44
CA PRO A 24 28.36 12.09 16.82
C PRO A 24 28.04 11.34 15.53
N ALA A 25 28.30 10.03 15.52
CA ALA A 25 27.68 9.18 14.53
C ALA A 25 26.21 9.49 14.66
N VAL A 26 25.71 10.31 13.76
CA VAL A 26 24.27 10.39 13.49
C VAL A 26 23.97 8.96 13.03
N TRP A 27 23.65 8.13 14.00
CA TRP A 27 22.89 6.93 13.74
C TRP A 27 21.66 7.50 13.04
N GLY A 28 21.70 7.47 11.70
CA GLY A 28 20.47 7.59 10.95
C GLY A 28 19.58 6.59 11.65
N GLN A 29 18.70 7.11 12.49
CA GLN A 29 17.50 6.35 12.80
C GLN A 29 16.94 6.10 11.42
N ASP A 30 17.25 4.93 10.85
CA ASP A 30 16.31 4.24 10.03
C ASP A 30 15.05 4.27 10.90
N GLN A 31 14.34 5.36 10.76
CA GLN A 31 12.97 5.47 11.17
C GLN A 31 12.38 4.35 10.34
N ASP A 32 12.44 3.16 10.94
CA ASP A 32 11.70 2.00 10.56
C ASP A 32 10.29 2.57 10.40
N ASP A 33 9.98 2.93 9.16
CA ASP A 33 8.72 3.54 8.77
C ASP A 33 7.68 2.42 8.93
N ARG A 34 7.42 2.10 10.22
CA ARG A 34 6.52 1.01 10.63
C ARG A 34 5.08 1.34 10.27
N GLY A 35 4.87 2.57 9.81
CA GLY A 35 3.60 3.03 9.29
C GLY A 35 3.24 2.38 7.96
N CYS A 36 1.96 2.19 7.74
CA CYS A 36 1.45 1.84 6.43
C CYS A 36 1.59 3.01 5.46
N SER A 37 1.70 2.71 4.17
CA SER A 37 1.68 3.72 3.12
C SER A 37 1.27 3.12 1.77
N THR A 38 0.78 3.96 0.87
CA THR A 38 0.43 3.59 -0.49
C THR A 38 1.63 2.99 -1.22
N ALA A 39 2.81 3.60 -1.10
CA ALA A 39 4.02 3.12 -1.74
C ALA A 39 4.44 1.72 -1.25
N ARG A 40 4.24 1.41 0.04
CA ARG A 40 4.50 0.07 0.59
C ARG A 40 3.46 -0.96 0.16
N ALA A 41 2.26 -0.55 -0.19
CA ALA A 41 1.22 -1.42 -0.72
C ALA A 41 1.44 -1.77 -2.20
N ALA A 42 2.37 -1.11 -2.90
CA ALA A 42 2.68 -1.41 -4.30
C ALA A 42 3.13 -2.86 -4.48
N GLY A 43 2.69 -3.50 -5.57
CA GLY A 43 3.02 -4.89 -5.90
C GLY A 43 1.84 -5.66 -6.49
N GLN A 44 2.00 -6.97 -6.59
CA GLN A 44 0.98 -7.88 -7.12
C GLN A 44 0.15 -8.49 -5.99
N TRP A 45 -1.15 -8.56 -6.22
CA TRP A 45 -2.15 -9.02 -5.26
C TRP A 45 -3.10 -10.03 -5.91
N GLY A 46 -3.39 -11.10 -5.16
CA GLY A 46 -4.51 -11.98 -5.45
C GLY A 46 -5.63 -11.69 -4.47
N TYR A 47 -6.87 -11.73 -4.91
CA TYR A 47 -8.02 -11.46 -4.05
C TYR A 47 -9.22 -12.34 -4.35
N LEU A 48 -10.03 -12.48 -3.34
CA LEU A 48 -11.37 -13.04 -3.39
C LEU A 48 -12.33 -12.03 -2.77
N TYR A 49 -13.49 -11.83 -3.37
CA TYR A 49 -14.61 -11.22 -2.67
C TYR A 49 -15.86 -12.07 -2.69
N THR A 50 -16.64 -11.95 -1.64
CA THR A 50 -17.96 -12.58 -1.52
C THR A 50 -18.94 -11.61 -0.88
N GLY A 51 -20.21 -11.83 -1.14
CA GLY A 51 -21.24 -11.00 -0.53
C GLY A 51 -22.59 -11.13 -1.19
N THR A 52 -23.39 -10.07 -1.03
CA THR A 52 -24.77 -10.03 -1.46
C THR A 52 -25.08 -8.69 -2.11
N ILE A 53 -25.80 -8.75 -3.23
CA ILE A 53 -26.43 -7.60 -3.87
C ILE A 53 -27.88 -7.58 -3.40
N LEU A 54 -28.34 -6.43 -2.89
CA LEU A 54 -29.71 -6.25 -2.38
C LEU A 54 -30.57 -5.57 -3.45
N LEU A 55 -31.31 -6.37 -4.19
CA LEU A 55 -32.26 -5.92 -5.20
C LEU A 55 -33.66 -5.78 -4.59
N PRO A 56 -34.58 -5.00 -5.22
CA PRO A 56 -35.98 -4.94 -4.81
C PRO A 56 -36.68 -6.32 -4.79
N THR A 57 -36.23 -7.23 -5.63
CA THR A 57 -36.73 -8.59 -5.77
C THR A 57 -36.12 -9.59 -4.79
N GLY A 58 -35.15 -9.18 -3.98
CA GLY A 58 -34.47 -10.03 -3.01
C GLY A 58 -32.96 -9.92 -3.01
N ALA A 59 -32.34 -10.68 -2.14
CA ALA A 59 -30.89 -10.74 -1.96
C ALA A 59 -30.27 -11.74 -2.94
N VAL A 60 -29.23 -11.33 -3.67
CA VAL A 60 -28.56 -12.15 -4.68
C VAL A 60 -27.08 -12.33 -4.30
N PRO A 61 -26.63 -13.58 -4.10
CA PRO A 61 -25.23 -13.87 -3.83
C PRO A 61 -24.31 -13.45 -4.98
N VAL A 62 -23.12 -12.95 -4.64
CA VAL A 62 -22.07 -12.59 -5.57
C VAL A 62 -20.73 -13.05 -5.05
N ALA A 63 -19.86 -13.52 -5.96
CA ALA A 63 -18.49 -13.85 -5.66
C ALA A 63 -17.57 -13.48 -6.85
N ALA A 64 -16.33 -13.16 -6.57
CA ALA A 64 -15.30 -13.03 -7.61
C ALA A 64 -13.92 -13.38 -7.06
N VAL A 65 -13.09 -13.85 -7.97
CA VAL A 65 -11.66 -14.05 -7.74
C VAL A 65 -10.89 -13.28 -8.79
N GLY A 66 -9.76 -12.68 -8.41
CA GLY A 66 -8.99 -11.89 -9.33
C GLY A 66 -7.57 -11.60 -8.85
N ARG A 67 -6.87 -10.87 -9.69
CA ARG A 67 -5.54 -10.35 -9.38
C ARG A 67 -5.43 -8.91 -9.85
N PHE A 68 -4.62 -8.14 -9.13
CA PHE A 68 -4.30 -6.76 -9.53
C PHE A 68 -2.85 -6.42 -9.21
N THR A 69 -2.36 -5.39 -9.89
CA THR A 69 -1.12 -4.71 -9.57
C THR A 69 -1.45 -3.32 -9.07
N ALA A 70 -0.84 -2.92 -7.97
CA ALA A 70 -0.84 -1.54 -7.47
C ALA A 70 0.55 -0.94 -7.69
N ASP A 71 0.64 0.30 -8.18
CA ASP A 71 1.89 1.06 -8.22
C ASP A 71 2.12 1.86 -6.93
N LYS A 72 3.23 2.59 -6.86
CA LYS A 72 3.60 3.39 -5.68
C LYS A 72 2.70 4.62 -5.49
N GLU A 73 2.07 5.07 -6.54
CA GLU A 73 1.13 6.18 -6.59
C GLU A 73 -0.30 5.73 -6.21
N GLY A 74 -0.51 4.40 -6.12
CA GLY A 74 -1.79 3.80 -5.76
C GLY A 74 -2.70 3.51 -6.96
N ASN A 75 -2.21 3.60 -8.21
CA ASN A 75 -2.99 3.18 -9.35
C ASN A 75 -3.10 1.65 -9.38
N ILE A 76 -4.30 1.18 -9.67
CA ILE A 76 -4.66 -0.23 -9.68
C ILE A 76 -5.06 -0.66 -11.09
N SER A 77 -4.55 -1.80 -11.51
CA SER A 77 -4.96 -2.46 -12.75
C SER A 77 -4.97 -3.98 -12.57
N GLY A 78 -5.96 -4.65 -13.16
CA GLY A 78 -6.06 -6.10 -12.99
C GLY A 78 -7.25 -6.71 -13.71
N THR A 79 -7.52 -7.97 -13.37
CA THR A 79 -8.61 -8.76 -13.94
C THR A 79 -9.30 -9.58 -12.86
N GLN A 80 -10.55 -9.92 -13.10
CA GLN A 80 -11.32 -10.81 -12.24
C GLN A 80 -12.26 -11.70 -13.04
N THR A 81 -12.63 -12.81 -12.42
CA THR A 81 -13.76 -13.64 -12.82
C THR A 81 -14.83 -13.50 -11.73
N ARG A 82 -16.02 -13.10 -12.12
CA ARG A 82 -17.14 -12.81 -11.22
C ARG A 82 -18.36 -13.63 -11.58
N THR A 83 -19.11 -14.07 -10.57
CA THR A 83 -20.42 -14.67 -10.72
C THR A 83 -21.46 -13.97 -9.86
N ILE A 84 -22.69 -13.90 -10.35
CA ILE A 84 -23.90 -13.50 -9.62
C ILE A 84 -24.91 -14.60 -9.82
N ALA A 85 -25.38 -15.21 -8.73
CA ALA A 85 -26.37 -16.28 -8.83
C ALA A 85 -27.72 -15.75 -9.40
N PRO A 86 -28.40 -16.54 -10.27
CA PRO A 86 -28.02 -17.86 -10.78
C PRO A 86 -27.22 -17.82 -12.11
N GLY A 87 -26.58 -16.70 -12.45
CA GLY A 87 -25.95 -16.49 -13.74
C GLY A 87 -24.58 -17.17 -13.87
N GLU A 88 -24.05 -17.14 -15.10
CA GLU A 88 -22.72 -17.64 -15.43
C GLU A 88 -21.61 -16.69 -14.96
N ALA A 89 -20.40 -17.21 -14.87
CA ALA A 89 -19.22 -16.42 -14.55
C ALA A 89 -18.83 -15.52 -15.73
N SER A 90 -18.45 -14.27 -15.44
CA SER A 90 -17.98 -13.28 -16.41
C SER A 90 -16.53 -12.89 -16.13
N HIS A 91 -15.76 -12.66 -17.18
CA HIS A 91 -14.40 -12.12 -17.11
C HIS A 91 -14.45 -10.61 -17.26
N GLU A 92 -13.76 -9.90 -16.38
CA GLU A 92 -13.83 -8.45 -16.28
C GLU A 92 -12.43 -7.86 -16.05
N VAL A 93 -12.24 -6.61 -16.49
CA VAL A 93 -11.04 -5.81 -16.24
C VAL A 93 -11.34 -4.82 -15.13
N ILE A 94 -10.40 -4.66 -14.20
CA ILE A 94 -10.50 -3.66 -13.13
C ILE A 94 -9.43 -2.60 -13.29
N ARG A 95 -9.78 -1.35 -13.01
CA ARG A 95 -8.88 -0.20 -12.94
C ARG A 95 -9.34 0.72 -11.82
N GLY A 96 -8.41 1.43 -11.20
CA GLY A 96 -8.78 2.36 -10.14
C GLY A 96 -7.61 2.94 -9.41
N THR A 97 -7.90 3.49 -8.24
CA THR A 97 -6.91 4.06 -7.34
C THR A 97 -7.21 3.66 -5.90
N ALA A 98 -6.16 3.57 -5.09
CA ALA A 98 -6.29 3.39 -3.66
C ALA A 98 -5.27 4.24 -2.91
N THR A 99 -5.64 4.69 -1.73
CA THR A 99 -4.77 5.40 -0.79
C THR A 99 -4.69 4.62 0.51
N VAL A 100 -3.49 4.55 1.08
CA VAL A 100 -3.24 3.90 2.37
C VAL A 100 -2.71 4.94 3.35
N ASN A 101 -3.38 5.09 4.47
CA ASN A 101 -3.01 6.00 5.55
C ASN A 101 -1.95 5.36 6.47
N SER A 102 -1.26 6.19 7.26
CA SER A 102 -0.23 5.73 8.20
C SER A 102 -0.75 4.82 9.33
N ASP A 103 -2.05 4.90 9.63
CA ASP A 103 -2.75 4.02 10.59
C ASP A 103 -3.21 2.69 9.98
N CYS A 104 -2.79 2.40 8.74
CA CYS A 104 -3.15 1.21 7.97
C CYS A 104 -4.59 1.15 7.47
N THR A 105 -5.39 2.18 7.64
CA THR A 105 -6.67 2.29 6.95
C THR A 105 -6.43 2.58 5.46
N ALA A 106 -7.37 2.19 4.62
CA ALA A 106 -7.28 2.37 3.19
C ALA A 106 -8.64 2.72 2.60
N SER A 107 -8.61 3.51 1.54
CA SER A 107 -9.78 3.77 0.69
C SER A 107 -9.40 3.56 -0.77
N GLY A 108 -10.37 3.17 -1.58
CA GLY A 108 -10.13 2.97 -3.00
C GLY A 108 -11.38 3.13 -3.85
N THR A 109 -11.17 3.51 -5.10
CA THR A 109 -12.23 3.55 -6.11
C THR A 109 -11.84 2.64 -7.26
N ILE A 110 -12.67 1.65 -7.54
CA ILE A 110 -12.43 0.64 -8.58
C ILE A 110 -13.53 0.70 -9.62
N SER A 111 -13.15 0.97 -10.85
CA SER A 111 -13.99 0.86 -12.04
C SER A 111 -13.82 -0.50 -12.69
N VAL A 112 -14.90 -1.16 -13.01
CA VAL A 112 -14.94 -2.49 -13.59
C VAL A 112 -15.47 -2.38 -15.02
N TYR A 113 -14.76 -3.03 -15.95
CA TYR A 113 -15.04 -2.99 -17.37
C TYR A 113 -15.26 -4.42 -17.92
N SER A 114 -16.05 -4.50 -18.99
CA SER A 114 -16.08 -5.69 -19.83
C SER A 114 -14.74 -5.87 -20.55
N LEU A 115 -14.50 -7.03 -21.14
CA LEU A 115 -13.33 -7.27 -21.99
C LEU A 115 -13.31 -6.35 -23.23
N SER A 116 -14.47 -5.85 -23.69
CA SER A 116 -14.58 -4.87 -24.77
C SER A 116 -14.32 -3.41 -24.34
N GLY A 117 -14.04 -3.18 -23.04
CA GLY A 117 -13.74 -1.85 -22.50
C GLY A 117 -14.95 -1.04 -22.06
N THR A 118 -16.16 -1.60 -22.08
CA THR A 118 -17.37 -0.92 -21.58
C THR A 118 -17.36 -0.87 -20.06
N LEU A 119 -17.57 0.30 -19.45
CA LEU A 119 -17.73 0.45 -18.02
C LEU A 119 -19.00 -0.29 -17.56
N LEU A 120 -18.87 -1.16 -16.59
CA LEU A 120 -19.99 -1.94 -16.04
C LEU A 120 -20.46 -1.38 -14.70
N ARG A 121 -19.52 -0.90 -13.86
CA ARG A 121 -19.80 -0.35 -12.53
C ARG A 121 -18.57 0.28 -11.91
N THR A 122 -18.78 1.10 -10.89
CA THR A 122 -17.73 1.65 -10.03
C THR A 122 -18.05 1.31 -8.58
N ALA A 123 -17.04 0.86 -7.84
CA ALA A 123 -17.13 0.57 -6.42
C ALA A 123 -16.21 1.50 -5.63
N VAL A 124 -16.68 1.99 -4.49
CA VAL A 124 -15.84 2.64 -3.46
C VAL A 124 -15.67 1.64 -2.32
N LEU A 125 -14.44 1.56 -1.84
CA LEU A 125 -14.04 0.58 -0.82
C LEU A 125 -13.38 1.29 0.35
N ALA A 126 -13.69 0.83 1.56
CA ALA A 126 -12.93 1.11 2.77
C ALA A 126 -12.26 -0.17 3.26
N GLY A 127 -11.04 -0.07 3.77
CA GLY A 127 -10.31 -1.25 4.17
C GLY A 127 -9.24 -1.00 5.23
N VAL A 128 -8.63 -2.09 5.65
CA VAL A 128 -7.52 -2.08 6.59
C VAL A 128 -6.45 -3.08 6.15
N PHE A 129 -5.20 -2.62 6.15
CA PHE A 129 -4.04 -3.47 5.94
C PHE A 129 -3.66 -4.15 7.24
N VAL A 130 -3.33 -5.42 7.15
CA VAL A 130 -2.86 -6.25 8.26
C VAL A 130 -1.61 -7.02 7.83
N ASN A 131 -1.01 -7.76 8.78
CA ASN A 131 0.16 -8.60 8.50
C ASN A 131 1.29 -7.82 7.78
N ASN A 132 1.66 -6.66 8.33
CA ASN A 132 2.72 -5.78 7.78
C ASN A 132 2.50 -5.44 6.30
N GLN A 133 1.30 -5.02 5.94
CA GLN A 133 0.83 -4.72 4.58
C GLN A 133 0.97 -5.89 3.57
N ARG A 134 0.91 -7.13 4.04
CA ARG A 134 0.87 -8.33 3.17
C ARG A 134 -0.54 -8.81 2.89
N GLU A 135 -1.49 -8.35 3.67
CA GLU A 135 -2.91 -8.67 3.53
C GLU A 135 -3.72 -7.38 3.68
N VAL A 136 -4.84 -7.29 2.98
CA VAL A 136 -5.80 -6.21 3.14
C VAL A 136 -7.22 -6.76 3.10
N ARG A 137 -8.08 -6.22 3.94
CA ARG A 137 -9.51 -6.52 3.97
C ARG A 137 -10.29 -5.27 3.64
N TYR A 138 -11.18 -5.37 2.67
CA TYR A 138 -12.05 -4.27 2.27
C TYR A 138 -13.51 -4.62 2.44
N LEU A 139 -14.30 -3.57 2.62
CA LEU A 139 -15.75 -3.57 2.50
C LEU A 139 -16.14 -2.63 1.36
N PHE A 140 -17.15 -2.99 0.57
CA PHE A 140 -17.74 -2.07 -0.39
C PHE A 140 -18.60 -1.05 0.37
N GLU A 141 -18.23 0.22 0.27
CA GLU A 141 -19.05 1.34 0.78
C GLU A 141 -20.16 1.70 -0.20
N SER A 142 -19.87 1.63 -1.50
CA SER A 142 -20.83 1.89 -2.54
C SER A 142 -20.56 1.07 -3.80
N LEU A 143 -21.62 0.84 -4.58
CA LEU A 143 -21.57 0.25 -5.90
C LEU A 143 -22.53 1.03 -6.80
N VAL A 144 -21.98 1.63 -7.89
CA VAL A 144 -22.71 2.52 -8.78
C VAL A 144 -22.62 2.01 -10.21
N LEU A 145 -23.76 1.95 -10.90
CA LEU A 145 -23.83 1.65 -12.34
C LEU A 145 -23.49 2.88 -13.20
N PRO A 146 -23.15 2.71 -14.49
CA PRO A 146 -22.78 3.81 -15.38
C PRO A 146 -23.83 4.90 -15.53
N ASN A 147 -25.11 4.56 -15.33
CA ASN A 147 -26.23 5.51 -15.34
C ASN A 147 -26.43 6.27 -14.02
N GLY A 148 -25.50 6.11 -13.06
CA GLY A 148 -25.59 6.74 -11.73
C GLY A 148 -26.44 5.99 -10.71
N THR A 149 -27.06 4.87 -11.07
CA THR A 149 -27.86 4.10 -10.12
C THR A 149 -26.99 3.45 -9.05
N SER A 150 -27.24 3.75 -7.79
CA SER A 150 -26.58 3.11 -6.66
C SER A 150 -27.24 1.77 -6.35
N ILE A 151 -26.44 0.75 -6.22
CA ILE A 151 -26.85 -0.61 -5.85
C ILE A 151 -26.44 -0.88 -4.41
N ARG A 152 -27.40 -1.28 -3.57
CA ARG A 152 -27.10 -1.68 -2.20
C ARG A 152 -26.42 -3.04 -2.19
N VAL A 153 -25.31 -3.14 -1.47
CA VAL A 153 -24.52 -4.36 -1.38
C VAL A 153 -23.97 -4.56 0.03
N VAL A 154 -23.69 -5.82 0.36
CA VAL A 154 -22.83 -6.19 1.49
C VAL A 154 -21.78 -7.14 0.90
N ILE A 155 -20.61 -6.61 0.59
CA ILE A 155 -19.53 -7.35 -0.06
C ILE A 155 -18.23 -7.10 0.70
N THR A 156 -17.52 -8.17 1.04
CA THR A 156 -16.20 -8.16 1.66
C THR A 156 -15.16 -8.69 0.69
N VAL A 157 -13.95 -8.15 0.77
CA VAL A 157 -12.80 -8.53 -0.06
C VAL A 157 -11.65 -8.91 0.86
N ASP A 158 -11.06 -10.06 0.63
CA ASP A 158 -9.78 -10.46 1.19
C ASP A 158 -8.75 -10.49 0.08
N ALA A 159 -7.67 -9.71 0.23
CA ALA A 159 -6.57 -9.70 -0.72
C ALA A 159 -5.24 -9.99 -0.03
N LYS A 160 -4.39 -10.76 -0.72
CA LYS A 160 -3.05 -11.13 -0.27
C LYS A 160 -2.02 -10.79 -1.33
N ARG A 161 -0.85 -10.35 -0.85
CA ARG A 161 0.28 -10.10 -1.72
C ARG A 161 0.77 -11.41 -2.33
N VAL A 162 0.94 -11.40 -3.65
CA VAL A 162 1.53 -12.52 -4.38
C VAL A 162 3.03 -12.30 -4.44
N PHE A 163 3.81 -13.23 -3.91
CA PHE A 163 5.25 -13.21 -4.05
C PHE A 163 5.61 -13.98 -5.33
N THR A 164 6.24 -13.31 -6.29
CA THR A 164 6.96 -13.99 -7.35
C THR A 164 8.28 -14.45 -6.73
N ASN A 165 8.52 -15.75 -6.68
CA ASN A 165 9.86 -16.27 -6.42
C ASN A 165 10.69 -15.92 -7.66
N ASP A 166 11.50 -14.87 -7.57
CA ASP A 166 12.56 -14.58 -8.52
C ASP A 166 13.78 -15.46 -8.22
#